data_da33b148effd959a627e15cb1b6ef079
#
_entry.id   da33b148effd959a627e15cb1b6ef079
#
_cell.length_a   1.000
_cell.length_b   1.000
_cell.length_c   1.000
_cell.angle_alpha   90.00
_cell.angle_beta   90.00
_cell.angle_gamma   90.00
#
_symmetry.space_group_name_H-M   'P 1'
#
loop_
_entity.id
_entity.type
_entity.pdbx_description
1 polymer ?
#
loop_
_entity_poly.entity_id
_entity_poly.type
_entity_poly.pdbx_seq_one_letter_code
_entity_poly.pdbx_strand_id
1 'polypeptide(L)'
;QFVVWAGLSESYRLSSHVPSQTHLEDFGLQLNRTTDNTVPILPSLLYHGLHETIDVNADEDQEITVDLRRITNNIHVIVHYATPTLQLRISIEDNNGNYDYQGETLSGQPISYLPEYSQPSDSPNTWIADFNVMQLQTDSDTRLKIYSPEKELQYNEKLISGLLAENPDIDFNSDHDFTIEITFDSYYVPVSIRINDWE
;
A
#
# COMPACT_ATOMS: atom_id res chain seq x y z
N GLN A 1 26.49 6.92 7.63
CA GLN A 1 25.12 6.35 7.55
C GLN A 1 24.97 5.45 6.34
N PHE A 2 24.23 4.35 6.48
CA PHE A 2 23.81 3.50 5.36
C PHE A 2 22.29 3.45 5.32
N VAL A 3 21.73 3.67 4.12
CA VAL A 3 20.31 3.49 3.82
C VAL A 3 20.20 2.32 2.85
N VAL A 4 19.40 1.34 3.19
CA VAL A 4 19.18 0.13 2.39
C VAL A 4 17.72 0.03 1.98
N TRP A 5 17.50 -0.12 0.67
CA TRP A 5 16.19 -0.42 0.09
C TRP A 5 16.27 -1.78 -0.59
N ALA A 6 15.41 -2.71 -0.23
CA ALA A 6 15.30 -4.03 -0.86
C ALA A 6 13.89 -4.24 -1.42
N GLY A 7 13.79 -4.92 -2.56
CA GLY A 7 12.52 -5.12 -3.26
C GLY A 7 12.19 -4.02 -4.29
N LEU A 8 13.17 -3.19 -4.65
CA LEU A 8 12.97 -2.18 -5.71
C LEU A 8 12.62 -2.85 -7.04
N SER A 9 11.60 -2.32 -7.69
CA SER A 9 11.10 -2.74 -8.99
C SER A 9 10.79 -1.52 -9.86
N GLU A 10 10.21 -1.74 -11.03
CA GLU A 10 9.72 -0.67 -11.89
C GLU A 10 8.59 0.19 -11.28
N SER A 11 7.99 -0.27 -10.17
CA SER A 11 6.99 0.51 -9.44
C SER A 11 7.59 1.68 -8.67
N TYR A 12 8.91 1.72 -8.49
CA TYR A 12 9.57 2.70 -7.65
C TYR A 12 10.64 3.49 -8.39
N ARG A 13 10.87 4.70 -7.92
CA ARG A 13 11.95 5.56 -8.36
C ARG A 13 12.65 6.19 -7.16
N LEU A 14 13.96 5.99 -7.07
CA LEU A 14 14.80 6.73 -6.12
C LEU A 14 14.96 8.18 -6.56
N SER A 15 15.10 9.08 -5.59
CA SER A 15 15.49 10.47 -5.86
C SER A 15 16.80 10.52 -6.63
N SER A 16 16.92 11.45 -7.54
CA SER A 16 18.20 11.70 -8.23
C SER A 16 19.24 12.21 -7.23
N HIS A 17 20.45 11.68 -7.30
CA HIS A 17 21.54 12.13 -6.45
C HIS A 17 22.75 12.59 -7.28
N VAL A 18 23.43 13.58 -6.76
CA VAL A 18 24.71 14.05 -7.29
C VAL A 18 25.77 13.84 -6.23
N PRO A 19 26.77 12.98 -6.47
CA PRO A 19 27.83 12.72 -5.50
C PRO A 19 28.44 14.01 -4.95
N SER A 20 28.65 14.07 -3.64
CA SER A 20 29.21 15.22 -2.91
C SER A 20 28.36 16.50 -2.91
N GLN A 21 27.13 16.46 -3.43
CA GLN A 21 26.23 17.63 -3.48
C GLN A 21 24.85 17.34 -2.88
N THR A 22 24.32 16.12 -3.05
CA THR A 22 23.02 15.74 -2.49
C THR A 22 23.19 15.40 -1.01
N HIS A 23 22.44 16.07 -0.14
CA HIS A 23 22.34 15.71 1.26
C HIS A 23 21.48 14.46 1.43
N LEU A 24 21.74 13.68 2.48
CA LEU A 24 20.99 12.47 2.76
C LEU A 24 19.48 12.76 2.96
N GLU A 25 19.18 13.91 3.55
CA GLU A 25 17.81 14.41 3.78
C GLU A 25 17.00 14.61 2.49
N ASP A 26 17.71 14.83 1.35
CA ASP A 26 17.09 15.00 0.03
C ASP A 26 16.88 13.64 -0.68
N PHE A 27 17.36 12.57 -0.06
CA PHE A 27 17.27 11.22 -0.61
C PHE A 27 15.98 10.54 -0.16
N GLY A 28 15.26 9.96 -1.12
CA GLY A 28 14.01 9.27 -0.82
C GLY A 28 13.58 8.38 -1.98
N LEU A 29 12.43 7.77 -1.82
CA LEU A 29 11.82 6.88 -2.79
C LEU A 29 10.42 7.36 -3.14
N GLN A 30 10.03 7.24 -4.40
CA GLN A 30 8.71 7.62 -4.90
C GLN A 30 8.09 6.46 -5.66
N LEU A 31 6.77 6.31 -5.55
CA LEU A 31 6.00 5.48 -6.46
C LEU A 31 5.96 6.10 -7.86
N ASN A 32 6.16 5.26 -8.87
CA ASN A 32 5.89 5.63 -10.24
C ASN A 32 4.37 5.72 -10.44
N ARG A 33 3.92 6.83 -11.02
CA ARG A 33 2.52 7.14 -11.25
C ARG A 33 2.32 7.81 -12.60
N THR A 34 1.13 7.68 -13.11
CA THR A 34 0.67 8.36 -14.32
C THR A 34 0.42 9.85 -14.07
N THR A 35 0.13 10.62 -15.12
CA THR A 35 -0.16 12.06 -15.01
C THR A 35 -1.43 12.37 -14.23
N ASP A 36 -2.37 11.41 -14.12
CA ASP A 36 -3.58 11.49 -13.31
C ASP A 36 -3.41 10.90 -11.90
N ASN A 37 -2.16 10.71 -11.46
CA ASN A 37 -1.79 10.17 -10.16
C ASN A 37 -2.26 8.73 -9.90
N THR A 38 -2.50 7.94 -10.92
CA THR A 38 -2.78 6.51 -10.78
C THR A 38 -1.47 5.72 -10.70
N VAL A 39 -1.40 4.74 -9.81
CA VAL A 39 -0.30 3.76 -9.71
C VAL A 39 -0.63 2.61 -10.66
N PRO A 40 0.04 2.53 -11.84
CA PRO A 40 -0.39 1.64 -12.93
C PRO A 40 0.09 0.19 -12.77
N ILE A 41 1.08 -0.02 -11.91
CA ILE A 41 1.71 -1.33 -11.68
C ILE A 41 1.65 -1.59 -10.19
N LEU A 42 1.17 -2.79 -9.82
CA LEU A 42 1.11 -3.22 -8.43
C LEU A 42 2.51 -3.10 -7.79
N PRO A 43 2.70 -2.30 -6.73
CA PRO A 43 3.98 -2.16 -6.09
C PRO A 43 4.51 -3.50 -5.58
N SER A 44 5.80 -3.78 -5.75
CA SER A 44 6.43 -4.94 -5.12
C SER A 44 6.59 -4.74 -3.61
N LEU A 45 6.76 -5.83 -2.87
CA LEU A 45 7.13 -5.76 -1.45
C LEU A 45 8.42 -4.96 -1.30
N LEU A 46 8.38 -3.96 -0.44
CA LEU A 46 9.50 -3.05 -0.19
C LEU A 46 9.95 -3.16 1.26
N TYR A 47 11.25 -3.20 1.44
CA TYR A 47 11.90 -3.23 2.74
C TYR A 47 12.89 -2.08 2.84
N HIS A 48 13.01 -1.55 4.05
CA HIS A 48 13.91 -0.46 4.37
C HIS A 48 14.72 -0.76 5.63
N GLY A 49 15.98 -0.32 5.64
CA GLY A 49 16.84 -0.34 6.82
C GLY A 49 17.76 0.86 6.83
N LEU A 50 18.03 1.37 8.04
CA LEU A 50 18.93 2.48 8.29
C LEU A 50 19.95 2.09 9.35
N HIS A 51 21.21 2.36 9.08
CA HIS A 51 22.28 2.33 10.07
C HIS A 51 22.85 3.73 10.26
N GLU A 52 22.57 4.33 11.41
CA GLU A 52 22.79 5.78 11.63
C GLU A 52 24.25 6.19 11.72
N THR A 53 25.10 5.39 12.39
CA THR A 53 26.48 5.77 12.64
C THR A 53 27.43 4.65 12.27
N ILE A 54 28.44 4.96 11.48
CA ILE A 54 29.52 4.06 11.12
C ILE A 54 30.85 4.81 11.29
N ASP A 55 31.67 4.32 12.15
CA ASP A 55 33.07 4.75 12.24
C ASP A 55 33.86 3.98 11.18
N VAL A 56 34.17 4.66 10.08
CA VAL A 56 34.97 4.06 9.01
C VAL A 56 36.45 4.09 9.41
N ASN A 57 36.99 2.90 9.69
CA ASN A 57 38.43 2.73 9.83
C ASN A 57 39.00 2.30 8.46
N ALA A 58 39.80 3.16 7.85
CA ALA A 58 40.31 2.95 6.50
C ALA A 58 41.30 1.76 6.38
N ASP A 59 41.79 1.26 7.51
CA ASP A 59 42.84 0.23 7.55
C ASP A 59 42.30 -1.17 7.91
N GLU A 60 40.97 -1.33 8.10
CA GLU A 60 40.33 -2.58 8.52
C GLU A 60 39.09 -2.89 7.71
N ASP A 61 38.88 -4.17 7.39
CA ASP A 61 37.62 -4.65 6.85
C ASP A 61 36.51 -4.57 7.93
N GLN A 62 35.40 -3.96 7.61
CA GLN A 62 34.27 -3.82 8.51
C GLN A 62 33.03 -4.58 7.99
N GLU A 63 32.40 -5.33 8.86
CA GLU A 63 31.12 -5.97 8.62
C GLU A 63 30.01 -5.16 9.30
N ILE A 64 28.99 -4.77 8.54
CA ILE A 64 27.86 -3.99 9.02
C ILE A 64 26.59 -4.76 8.74
N THR A 65 25.82 -5.04 9.79
CA THR A 65 24.49 -5.63 9.67
C THR A 65 23.44 -4.52 9.71
N VAL A 66 22.51 -4.55 8.77
CA VAL A 66 21.38 -3.64 8.71
C VAL A 66 20.09 -4.46 8.77
N ASP A 67 19.28 -4.24 9.80
CA ASP A 67 17.97 -4.87 9.90
C ASP A 67 16.99 -4.20 8.94
N LEU A 68 16.26 -5.02 8.19
CA LEU A 68 15.26 -4.55 7.23
C LEU A 68 13.86 -4.74 7.78
N ARG A 69 13.05 -3.68 7.78
CA ARG A 69 11.62 -3.75 8.05
C ARG A 69 10.83 -3.66 6.74
N ARG A 70 9.73 -4.39 6.62
CA ARG A 70 8.78 -4.22 5.53
C ARG A 70 8.07 -2.88 5.71
N ILE A 71 7.89 -2.15 4.62
CA ILE A 71 7.23 -0.83 4.58
C ILE A 71 6.16 -0.76 3.50
N THR A 72 5.53 -1.87 3.21
CA THR A 72 4.35 -1.98 2.33
C THR A 72 3.32 -2.87 2.98
N ASN A 73 2.04 -2.65 2.67
CA ASN A 73 0.93 -3.47 3.13
C ASN A 73 0.22 -4.15 1.97
N ASN A 74 -0.18 -5.41 2.15
CA ASN A 74 -1.08 -6.11 1.25
C ASN A 74 -2.51 -5.92 1.73
N ILE A 75 -3.42 -5.66 0.81
CA ILE A 75 -4.84 -5.52 1.10
C ILE A 75 -5.60 -6.40 0.12
N HIS A 76 -6.25 -7.42 0.64
CA HIS A 76 -7.06 -8.38 -0.09
C HIS A 76 -8.54 -8.02 0.08
N VAL A 77 -9.18 -7.53 -0.98
CA VAL A 77 -10.58 -7.10 -0.96
C VAL A 77 -11.43 -8.14 -1.67
N ILE A 78 -12.35 -8.75 -0.93
CA ILE A 78 -13.32 -9.72 -1.45
C ILE A 78 -14.67 -9.05 -1.51
N VAL A 79 -15.29 -9.02 -2.67
CA VAL A 79 -16.58 -8.40 -2.86
C VAL A 79 -17.58 -9.42 -3.38
N HIS A 80 -18.66 -9.60 -2.63
CA HIS A 80 -19.78 -10.48 -2.98
C HIS A 80 -21.01 -9.69 -3.42
N TYR A 81 -21.70 -10.18 -4.43
CA TYR A 81 -22.93 -9.61 -4.94
C TYR A 81 -24.08 -10.61 -4.90
N ALA A 82 -25.28 -10.10 -4.68
CA ALA A 82 -26.49 -10.93 -4.72
C ALA A 82 -26.74 -11.55 -6.11
N THR A 83 -26.26 -10.92 -7.17
CA THR A 83 -26.39 -11.40 -8.56
C THR A 83 -25.05 -11.31 -9.28
N PRO A 84 -24.77 -12.20 -10.26
CA PRO A 84 -23.57 -12.08 -11.09
C PRO A 84 -23.51 -10.68 -11.73
N THR A 85 -22.33 -10.07 -11.63
CA THR A 85 -22.11 -8.73 -12.17
C THR A 85 -20.87 -8.68 -13.04
N LEU A 86 -20.78 -7.64 -13.87
CA LEU A 86 -19.57 -7.31 -14.59
C LEU A 86 -18.48 -6.86 -13.61
N GLN A 87 -17.24 -6.85 -14.08
CA GLN A 87 -16.10 -6.40 -13.29
C GLN A 87 -16.36 -5.01 -12.70
N LEU A 88 -16.19 -4.93 -11.40
CA LEU A 88 -16.21 -3.68 -10.68
C LEU A 88 -14.91 -2.92 -10.85
N ARG A 89 -14.96 -1.64 -10.60
CA ARG A 89 -13.77 -0.85 -10.37
C ARG A 89 -13.58 -0.68 -8.86
N ILE A 90 -12.48 -1.20 -8.35
CA ILE A 90 -12.07 -1.04 -6.95
C ILE A 90 -10.76 -0.26 -6.94
N SER A 91 -10.60 0.70 -6.04
CA SER A 91 -9.37 1.45 -5.86
C SER A 91 -9.12 1.78 -4.40
N ILE A 92 -7.85 1.92 -4.04
CA ILE A 92 -7.45 2.51 -2.76
C ILE A 92 -6.86 3.88 -3.08
N GLU A 93 -7.36 4.92 -2.40
CA GLU A 93 -6.83 6.26 -2.52
C GLU A 93 -6.10 6.66 -1.24
N ASP A 94 -4.92 7.24 -1.39
CA ASP A 94 -4.09 7.73 -0.31
C ASP A 94 -3.23 8.90 -0.79
N ASN A 95 -2.41 9.48 0.09
CA ASN A 95 -1.42 10.50 -0.25
C ASN A 95 0.03 10.07 0.11
N ASN A 96 0.23 8.76 0.36
CA ASN A 96 1.46 8.14 0.87
C ASN A 96 2.46 7.70 -0.21
N GLY A 97 2.48 8.34 -1.38
CA GLY A 97 3.27 7.92 -2.54
C GLY A 97 4.78 8.16 -2.47
N ASN A 98 5.31 8.62 -1.34
CA ASN A 98 6.73 8.94 -1.17
C ASN A 98 7.24 8.50 0.20
N TYR A 99 8.53 8.11 0.22
CA TYR A 99 9.29 7.87 1.45
C TYR A 99 10.50 8.81 1.51
N ASP A 100 10.88 9.23 2.71
CA ASP A 100 12.16 9.87 2.96
C ASP A 100 13.28 8.82 3.12
N TYR A 101 14.51 9.29 3.40
CA TYR A 101 15.66 8.40 3.59
C TYR A 101 15.56 7.52 4.86
N GLN A 102 14.73 7.88 5.81
CA GLN A 102 14.45 7.10 7.03
C GLN A 102 13.43 6.00 6.80
N GLY A 103 12.80 5.97 5.60
CA GLY A 103 11.73 5.04 5.27
C GLY A 103 10.39 5.43 5.88
N GLU A 104 10.25 6.71 6.25
CA GLU A 104 9.00 7.26 6.74
C GLU A 104 8.17 7.83 5.58
N THR A 105 6.87 7.61 5.64
CA THR A 105 5.94 8.06 4.61
C THR A 105 5.82 9.58 4.63
N LEU A 106 6.00 10.20 3.46
CA LEU A 106 5.77 11.63 3.25
C LEU A 106 4.40 11.86 2.61
N SER A 107 3.59 12.67 3.26
CA SER A 107 2.31 13.12 2.68
C SER A 107 2.57 13.88 1.38
N GLY A 108 1.85 13.50 0.34
CA GLY A 108 2.02 14.06 -1.00
C GLY A 108 0.70 14.36 -1.69
N GLN A 109 0.74 14.41 -3.01
CA GLN A 109 -0.47 14.48 -3.83
C GLN A 109 -1.29 13.20 -3.68
N PRO A 110 -2.62 13.28 -3.70
CA PRO A 110 -3.46 12.09 -3.73
C PRO A 110 -3.08 11.15 -4.88
N ILE A 111 -3.03 9.87 -4.59
CA ILE A 111 -2.75 8.79 -5.53
C ILE A 111 -3.85 7.75 -5.48
N SER A 112 -4.04 7.03 -6.58
CA SER A 112 -5.00 5.93 -6.67
C SER A 112 -4.28 4.65 -7.02
N TYR A 113 -4.30 3.67 -6.12
CA TYR A 113 -3.82 2.33 -6.36
C TYR A 113 -4.87 1.53 -7.10
N LEU A 114 -4.45 0.82 -8.14
CA LEU A 114 -5.28 -0.14 -8.87
C LEU A 114 -4.89 -1.57 -8.45
N PRO A 115 -5.87 -2.48 -8.30
CA PRO A 115 -5.60 -3.84 -7.90
C PRO A 115 -5.25 -4.75 -9.06
N GLU A 116 -4.73 -5.93 -8.73
CA GLU A 116 -4.90 -7.11 -9.56
C GLU A 116 -6.26 -7.76 -9.26
N TYR A 117 -7.00 -8.08 -10.32
CA TYR A 117 -8.32 -8.69 -10.18
C TYR A 117 -8.27 -10.18 -10.45
N SER A 118 -9.04 -10.92 -9.64
CA SER A 118 -9.37 -12.31 -9.91
C SER A 118 -10.86 -12.59 -9.61
N GLN A 119 -11.39 -13.63 -10.25
CA GLN A 119 -12.73 -14.11 -10.00
C GLN A 119 -12.68 -15.64 -9.85
N PRO A 120 -13.09 -16.19 -8.69
CA PRO A 120 -13.14 -17.64 -8.51
C PRO A 120 -14.12 -18.28 -9.49
N SER A 121 -13.71 -19.36 -10.14
CA SER A 121 -14.50 -20.03 -11.18
C SER A 121 -15.79 -20.65 -10.66
N ASP A 122 -15.84 -20.98 -9.38
CA ASP A 122 -16.98 -21.56 -8.67
C ASP A 122 -17.86 -20.51 -7.97
N SER A 123 -17.47 -19.24 -8.01
CA SER A 123 -18.14 -18.13 -7.34
C SER A 123 -18.31 -16.92 -8.25
N PRO A 124 -19.20 -17.01 -9.28
CA PRO A 124 -19.34 -15.95 -10.29
C PRO A 124 -19.87 -14.62 -9.75
N ASN A 125 -20.33 -14.61 -8.50
CA ASN A 125 -20.80 -13.41 -7.81
C ASN A 125 -19.72 -12.77 -6.92
N THR A 126 -18.51 -13.31 -6.96
CA THR A 126 -17.39 -12.83 -6.12
C THR A 126 -16.30 -12.22 -6.99
N TRP A 127 -15.84 -11.05 -6.63
CA TRP A 127 -14.64 -10.43 -7.18
C TRP A 127 -13.59 -10.28 -6.09
N ILE A 128 -12.35 -10.54 -6.44
CA ILE A 128 -11.20 -10.36 -5.57
C ILE A 128 -10.32 -9.26 -6.18
N ALA A 129 -9.87 -8.35 -5.34
CA ALA A 129 -8.98 -7.27 -5.72
C ALA A 129 -7.79 -7.25 -4.75
N ASP A 130 -6.61 -7.59 -5.26
CA ASP A 130 -5.37 -7.63 -4.51
C ASP A 130 -4.59 -6.34 -4.73
N PHE A 131 -4.22 -5.70 -3.62
CA PHE A 131 -3.41 -4.49 -3.59
C PHE A 131 -2.12 -4.74 -2.83
N ASN A 132 -1.05 -4.10 -3.30
CA ASN A 132 0.10 -3.79 -2.48
C ASN A 132 0.25 -2.26 -2.47
N VAL A 133 0.21 -1.68 -1.29
CA VAL A 133 0.26 -0.22 -1.08
C VAL A 133 1.49 0.15 -0.24
N MET A 134 1.89 1.40 -0.29
CA MET A 134 2.87 1.94 0.66
C MET A 134 2.31 1.83 2.07
N GLN A 135 3.19 1.84 3.08
CA GLN A 135 2.83 1.62 4.49
C GLN A 135 1.63 2.47 4.89
N LEU A 136 0.62 1.83 5.45
CA LEU A 136 -0.52 2.49 6.05
C LEU A 136 -0.10 3.21 7.33
N GLN A 137 -0.74 4.33 7.62
CA GLN A 137 -0.49 5.11 8.83
C GLN A 137 -1.79 5.38 9.56
N THR A 138 -1.73 5.38 10.87
CA THR A 138 -2.90 5.52 11.76
C THR A 138 -3.71 6.80 11.50
N ASP A 139 -3.04 7.86 11.07
CA ASP A 139 -3.62 9.18 10.85
C ASP A 139 -3.92 9.48 9.37
N SER A 140 -3.70 8.51 8.46
CA SER A 140 -3.94 8.74 7.04
C SER A 140 -5.45 8.70 6.69
N ASP A 141 -5.84 9.45 5.65
CA ASP A 141 -7.20 9.43 5.09
C ASP A 141 -7.33 8.40 3.95
N THR A 142 -6.65 7.27 4.09
CA THR A 142 -6.72 6.16 3.13
C THR A 142 -8.15 5.69 2.96
N ARG A 143 -8.62 5.59 1.70
CA ARG A 143 -10.00 5.25 1.35
C ARG A 143 -10.08 4.07 0.42
N LEU A 144 -10.93 3.13 0.76
CA LEU A 144 -11.37 2.08 -0.17
C LEU A 144 -12.61 2.58 -0.92
N LYS A 145 -12.53 2.55 -2.25
CA LYS A 145 -13.63 2.94 -3.14
C LYS A 145 -14.03 1.80 -4.07
N ILE A 146 -15.33 1.55 -4.17
CA ILE A 146 -15.88 0.55 -5.07
C ILE A 146 -16.94 1.22 -5.95
N TYR A 147 -16.83 1.01 -7.26
CA TYR A 147 -17.72 1.56 -8.26
C TYR A 147 -18.46 0.43 -8.96
N SER A 148 -19.75 0.65 -9.25
CA SER A 148 -20.53 -0.23 -10.11
C SER A 148 -19.94 -0.30 -11.53
N PRO A 149 -20.39 -1.27 -12.37
CA PRO A 149 -20.02 -1.31 -13.78
C PRO A 149 -20.37 -0.02 -14.53
N GLU A 150 -21.43 0.68 -14.13
CA GLU A 150 -21.87 1.96 -14.66
C GLU A 150 -21.04 3.15 -14.16
N LYS A 151 -20.01 2.89 -13.36
CA LYS A 151 -19.08 3.85 -12.74
C LYS A 151 -19.73 4.74 -11.65
N GLU A 152 -20.84 4.31 -11.09
CA GLU A 152 -21.39 4.95 -9.91
C GLU A 152 -20.67 4.48 -8.65
N LEU A 153 -20.32 5.44 -7.79
CA LEU A 153 -19.65 5.16 -6.51
C LEU A 153 -20.63 4.50 -5.53
N GLN A 154 -20.35 3.26 -5.15
CA GLN A 154 -21.18 2.45 -4.26
C GLN A 154 -20.62 2.38 -2.83
N TYR A 155 -19.30 2.50 -2.70
CA TYR A 155 -18.63 2.41 -1.42
C TYR A 155 -17.46 3.40 -1.37
N ASN A 156 -17.31 4.13 -0.25
CA ASN A 156 -16.25 5.10 -0.04
C ASN A 156 -16.00 5.29 1.45
N GLU A 157 -15.29 4.37 2.05
CA GLU A 157 -15.04 4.38 3.48
C GLU A 157 -13.56 4.55 3.81
N LYS A 158 -13.29 5.11 4.98
CA LYS A 158 -11.95 5.24 5.54
C LYS A 158 -11.43 3.87 5.94
N LEU A 159 -10.40 3.41 5.25
CA LEU A 159 -9.81 2.09 5.45
C LEU A 159 -9.24 1.94 6.87
N ILE A 160 -8.43 2.89 7.29
CA ILE A 160 -7.76 2.85 8.61
C ILE A 160 -8.77 2.80 9.75
N SER A 161 -9.79 3.66 9.70
CA SER A 161 -10.84 3.68 10.73
C SER A 161 -11.61 2.35 10.79
N GLY A 162 -11.84 1.71 9.64
CA GLY A 162 -12.47 0.41 9.55
C GLY A 162 -11.62 -0.68 10.19
N LEU A 163 -10.34 -0.75 9.83
CA LEU A 163 -9.39 -1.72 10.40
C LEU A 163 -9.29 -1.58 11.92
N LEU A 164 -9.09 -0.37 12.44
CA LEU A 164 -8.97 -0.11 13.87
C LEU A 164 -10.29 -0.29 14.65
N ALA A 165 -11.45 -0.19 14.01
CA ALA A 165 -12.72 -0.47 14.65
C ALA A 165 -12.92 -1.96 14.92
N GLU A 166 -12.41 -2.84 14.02
CA GLU A 166 -12.46 -4.30 14.18
C GLU A 166 -11.34 -4.82 15.09
N ASN A 167 -10.13 -4.28 14.94
CA ASN A 167 -8.98 -4.60 15.78
C ASN A 167 -8.22 -3.33 16.17
N PRO A 168 -8.44 -2.78 17.38
CA PRO A 168 -7.76 -1.56 17.83
C PRO A 168 -6.27 -1.75 18.15
N ASP A 169 -5.80 -2.98 18.22
CA ASP A 169 -4.41 -3.32 18.56
C ASP A 169 -3.50 -3.43 17.31
N ILE A 170 -4.02 -3.15 16.11
CA ILE A 170 -3.22 -3.16 14.87
C ILE A 170 -2.06 -2.18 14.99
N ASP A 171 -0.85 -2.68 14.75
CA ASP A 171 0.36 -1.89 14.56
C ASP A 171 0.81 -1.96 13.09
N PHE A 172 0.55 -0.92 12.31
CA PHE A 172 0.90 -0.85 10.89
C PHE A 172 2.43 -0.90 10.61
N ASN A 173 3.28 -0.91 11.63
CA ASN A 173 4.72 -1.17 11.49
C ASN A 173 5.05 -2.67 11.45
N SER A 174 4.20 -3.51 11.99
CA SER A 174 4.37 -4.98 12.09
C SER A 174 3.28 -5.76 11.35
N ASP A 175 2.06 -5.23 11.30
CA ASP A 175 0.93 -5.86 10.66
C ASP A 175 0.83 -5.37 9.21
N HIS A 176 1.00 -6.29 8.27
CA HIS A 176 1.18 -5.92 6.87
C HIS A 176 0.13 -6.49 5.92
N ASP A 177 -0.65 -7.46 6.35
CA ASP A 177 -1.54 -8.21 5.48
C ASP A 177 -2.98 -8.13 6.01
N PHE A 178 -3.90 -7.55 5.23
CA PHE A 178 -5.28 -7.27 5.63
C PHE A 178 -6.27 -7.85 4.63
N THR A 179 -7.37 -8.44 5.12
CA THR A 179 -8.49 -8.89 4.31
C THR A 179 -9.74 -8.10 4.63
N ILE A 180 -10.41 -7.63 3.60
CA ILE A 180 -11.68 -6.89 3.69
C ILE A 180 -12.70 -7.64 2.86
N GLU A 181 -13.76 -8.12 3.48
CA GLU A 181 -14.84 -8.81 2.81
C GLU A 181 -16.12 -7.96 2.86
N ILE A 182 -16.67 -7.64 1.69
CA ILE A 182 -17.86 -6.79 1.56
C ILE A 182 -18.93 -7.54 0.79
N THR A 183 -20.14 -7.58 1.31
CA THR A 183 -21.31 -8.13 0.61
C THR A 183 -22.27 -7.01 0.24
N PHE A 184 -22.66 -6.97 -1.03
CA PHE A 184 -23.66 -6.05 -1.56
C PHE A 184 -24.97 -6.79 -1.90
N ASP A 185 -26.08 -6.10 -1.71
CA ASP A 185 -27.38 -6.57 -2.24
C ASP A 185 -27.51 -6.29 -3.75
N SER A 186 -28.68 -6.60 -4.31
CA SER A 186 -28.96 -6.38 -5.73
C SER A 186 -29.05 -4.92 -6.17
N TYR A 187 -29.06 -3.99 -5.22
CA TYR A 187 -29.06 -2.53 -5.46
C TYR A 187 -27.69 -1.90 -5.18
N TYR A 188 -26.64 -2.72 -5.01
CA TYR A 188 -25.28 -2.29 -4.65
C TYR A 188 -25.19 -1.56 -3.29
N VAL A 189 -26.10 -1.91 -2.36
CA VAL A 189 -26.02 -1.43 -0.98
C VAL A 189 -25.21 -2.42 -0.14
N PRO A 190 -24.16 -1.97 0.58
CA PRO A 190 -23.39 -2.87 1.44
C PRO A 190 -24.26 -3.37 2.60
N VAL A 191 -24.37 -4.69 2.73
CA VAL A 191 -25.17 -5.36 3.77
C VAL A 191 -24.30 -6.05 4.83
N SER A 192 -23.04 -6.29 4.53
CA SER A 192 -22.08 -6.87 5.45
C SER A 192 -20.66 -6.41 5.09
N ILE A 193 -19.88 -6.07 6.11
CA ILE A 193 -18.45 -5.76 6.00
C ILE A 193 -17.76 -6.56 7.08
N ARG A 194 -16.70 -7.27 6.71
CA ARG A 194 -15.80 -7.98 7.63
C ARG A 194 -14.37 -7.58 7.31
N ILE A 195 -13.59 -7.39 8.33
CA ILE A 195 -12.18 -7.06 8.22
C ILE A 195 -11.42 -8.05 9.09
N ASN A 196 -10.47 -8.75 8.51
CA ASN A 196 -9.59 -9.68 9.21
C ASN A 196 -8.15 -9.32 8.91
N ASP A 197 -7.31 -9.39 9.93
CA ASP A 197 -5.87 -9.48 9.78
C ASP A 197 -5.49 -10.95 9.55
N TRP A 198 -4.48 -11.21 8.75
CA TRP A 198 -3.93 -12.55 8.61
C TRP A 198 -2.96 -12.83 9.76
N GLU A 199 -3.15 -13.95 10.44
CA GLU A 199 -2.13 -14.51 11.34
C GLU A 199 -0.96 -15.12 10.56
#